data_4fcd16a7c7dbb3c276f0e5ff250b56e8
#
_entry.id   4fcd16a7c7dbb3c276f0e5ff250b56e8
#
_cell.length_a   1.000
_cell.length_b   1.000
_cell.length_c   1.000
_cell.angle_alpha   90.00
_cell.angle_beta   90.00
_cell.angle_gamma   90.00
#
_symmetry.space_group_name_H-M   'P 1'
#
loop_
_entity.id
_entity.type
_entity.pdbx_description
1 polymer ?
#
loop_
_entity_poly.entity_id
_entity_poly.type
_entity_poly.pdbx_seq_one_letter_code
_entity_poly.pdbx_strand_id
1 'polypeptide(L)'
;MNKKTISLLIIFLVLLFDQILKIYIKTHFMLGEEVVVAKNWFIIHFVENNGMAFGFEFGKNIGKYFLSIFRFVAIGALAWYLSKLWKKEVPFGLVICFALILAGAAGNLIDSAFYGLIFNESHGQVATLFPSGGGYNSFLLGKVVDMFYFPLIDTHFPAWFPIWGGQEFIFFRPVFNIADSSISVGIVAIFIFYRQHFDDKKEEVVVPQEVDMKENEVPLREEPVNVVEEHSKETMP
;
A
#
# COMPACT_ATOMS: atom_id res chain seq x y z
N MET A 1 20.40 -16.27 0.43
CA MET A 1 19.52 -15.77 -0.67
C MET A 1 19.58 -14.25 -0.67
N ASN A 2 19.57 -13.63 -1.84
CA ASN A 2 19.59 -12.17 -1.94
C ASN A 2 18.18 -11.56 -1.73
N LYS A 3 18.13 -10.23 -1.51
CA LYS A 3 16.86 -9.48 -1.26
C LYS A 3 15.80 -9.76 -2.33
N LYS A 4 16.19 -9.80 -3.60
CA LYS A 4 15.30 -10.06 -4.74
C LYS A 4 14.67 -11.45 -4.67
N THR A 5 15.48 -12.50 -4.48
CA THR A 5 15.00 -13.89 -4.47
C THR A 5 14.00 -14.12 -3.32
N ILE A 6 14.31 -13.60 -2.12
CA ILE A 6 13.41 -13.75 -0.96
C ILE A 6 12.11 -12.98 -1.18
N SER A 7 12.17 -11.74 -1.69
CA SER A 7 10.95 -10.97 -2.00
C SER A 7 10.05 -11.69 -3.01
N LEU A 8 10.63 -12.22 -4.09
CA LEU A 8 9.87 -12.96 -5.09
C LEU A 8 9.27 -14.24 -4.53
N LEU A 9 10.02 -14.96 -3.65
CA LEU A 9 9.49 -16.14 -2.97
C LEU A 9 8.33 -15.80 -2.05
N ILE A 10 8.43 -14.72 -1.27
CA ILE A 10 7.34 -14.26 -0.39
C ILE A 10 6.11 -13.89 -1.23
N ILE A 11 6.28 -13.11 -2.30
CA ILE A 11 5.18 -12.73 -3.19
C ILE A 11 4.52 -13.99 -3.75
N PHE A 12 5.29 -14.93 -4.26
CA PHE A 12 4.76 -16.17 -4.82
C PHE A 12 3.99 -17.00 -3.78
N LEU A 13 4.55 -17.19 -2.58
CA LEU A 13 3.90 -17.99 -1.54
C LEU A 13 2.61 -17.33 -1.03
N VAL A 14 2.61 -16.02 -0.78
CA VAL A 14 1.40 -15.30 -0.36
C VAL A 14 0.31 -15.42 -1.42
N LEU A 15 0.63 -15.17 -2.69
CA LEU A 15 -0.33 -15.31 -3.80
C LEU A 15 -0.84 -16.74 -3.92
N LEU A 16 0.04 -17.73 -3.82
CA LEU A 16 -0.31 -19.14 -3.94
C LEU A 16 -1.32 -19.54 -2.86
N PHE A 17 -1.02 -19.25 -1.59
CA PHE A 17 -1.90 -19.62 -0.49
C PHE A 17 -3.20 -18.82 -0.50
N ASP A 18 -3.15 -17.52 -0.81
CA ASP A 18 -4.34 -16.68 -0.94
C ASP A 18 -5.28 -17.21 -2.01
N GLN A 19 -4.77 -17.48 -3.21
CA GLN A 19 -5.60 -17.93 -4.33
C GLN A 19 -6.12 -19.37 -4.15
N ILE A 20 -5.30 -20.27 -3.61
CA ILE A 20 -5.75 -21.63 -3.29
C ILE A 20 -6.95 -21.59 -2.32
N LEU A 21 -6.81 -20.81 -1.24
CA LEU A 21 -7.86 -20.72 -0.23
C LEU A 21 -9.13 -20.05 -0.78
N LYS A 22 -8.99 -18.96 -1.52
CA LYS A 22 -10.11 -18.25 -2.16
C LYS A 22 -10.88 -19.14 -3.14
N ILE A 23 -10.15 -19.86 -3.99
CA ILE A 23 -10.77 -20.82 -4.93
C ILE A 23 -11.48 -21.93 -4.15
N TYR A 24 -10.84 -22.49 -3.13
CA TYR A 24 -11.44 -23.53 -2.28
C TYR A 24 -12.75 -23.03 -1.65
N ILE A 25 -12.74 -21.87 -0.99
CA ILE A 25 -13.93 -21.29 -0.36
C ILE A 25 -15.03 -21.09 -1.40
N LYS A 26 -14.73 -20.45 -2.52
CA LYS A 26 -15.71 -20.14 -3.55
C LYS A 26 -16.35 -21.38 -4.20
N THR A 27 -15.60 -22.49 -4.26
CA THR A 27 -16.07 -23.75 -4.88
C THR A 27 -16.65 -24.77 -3.89
N HIS A 28 -16.66 -24.49 -2.58
CA HIS A 28 -17.15 -25.42 -1.56
C HIS A 28 -18.17 -24.80 -0.61
N PHE A 29 -18.28 -23.46 -0.57
CA PHE A 29 -19.19 -22.74 0.32
C PHE A 29 -20.23 -21.96 -0.48
N MET A 30 -21.43 -21.84 0.06
CA MET A 30 -22.42 -20.89 -0.41
C MET A 30 -22.11 -19.49 0.13
N LEU A 31 -22.47 -18.47 -0.63
CA LEU A 31 -22.29 -17.08 -0.18
C LEU A 31 -23.07 -16.85 1.15
N GLY A 32 -22.37 -16.34 2.15
CA GLY A 32 -22.89 -16.12 3.50
C GLY A 32 -22.79 -17.35 4.42
N GLU A 33 -22.31 -18.49 3.94
CA GLU A 33 -22.11 -19.68 4.76
C GLU A 33 -21.02 -19.47 5.80
N GLU A 34 -21.26 -19.99 7.01
CA GLU A 34 -20.34 -19.91 8.15
C GLU A 34 -19.96 -21.28 8.66
N VAL A 35 -18.68 -21.49 8.93
CA VAL A 35 -18.15 -22.67 9.61
C VAL A 35 -17.32 -22.24 10.82
N VAL A 36 -17.75 -22.61 12.02
CA VAL A 36 -17.03 -22.32 13.26
C VAL A 36 -15.81 -23.23 13.35
N VAL A 37 -14.61 -22.61 13.24
CA VAL A 37 -13.34 -23.33 13.36
C VAL A 37 -12.91 -23.40 14.83
N ALA A 38 -12.97 -22.29 15.54
CA ALA A 38 -12.71 -22.25 16.98
C ALA A 38 -13.84 -21.45 17.65
N LYS A 39 -14.47 -22.09 18.62
CA LYS A 39 -15.66 -21.57 19.31
C LYS A 39 -15.39 -20.15 19.82
N ASN A 40 -16.29 -19.23 19.47
CA ASN A 40 -16.38 -17.86 19.92
C ASN A 40 -15.30 -16.88 19.41
N TRP A 41 -14.33 -17.28 18.58
CA TRP A 41 -13.32 -16.33 18.16
C TRP A 41 -12.77 -16.51 16.73
N PHE A 42 -13.01 -17.66 16.05
CA PHE A 42 -12.59 -17.87 14.67
C PHE A 42 -13.64 -18.62 13.87
N ILE A 43 -14.15 -17.96 12.86
CA ILE A 43 -15.18 -18.43 11.95
C ILE A 43 -14.68 -18.28 10.51
N ILE A 44 -14.88 -19.26 9.66
CA ILE A 44 -14.81 -19.11 8.22
C ILE A 44 -16.18 -18.64 7.77
N HIS A 45 -16.26 -17.43 7.25
CA HIS A 45 -17.48 -16.80 6.74
C HIS A 45 -17.27 -16.36 5.29
N PHE A 46 -17.91 -17.04 4.35
CA PHE A 46 -17.72 -16.68 2.94
C PHE A 46 -18.48 -15.41 2.57
N VAL A 47 -17.75 -14.38 2.22
CA VAL A 47 -18.27 -13.09 1.76
C VAL A 47 -17.63 -12.72 0.41
N GLU A 48 -18.42 -12.14 -0.48
CA GLU A 48 -17.95 -11.52 -1.71
C GLU A 48 -17.99 -9.99 -1.61
N ASN A 49 -16.84 -9.37 -1.77
CA ASN A 49 -16.65 -7.95 -1.63
C ASN A 49 -16.41 -7.30 -3.00
N ASN A 50 -17.16 -6.25 -3.33
CA ASN A 50 -16.92 -5.46 -4.54
C ASN A 50 -15.59 -4.66 -4.49
N GLY A 51 -14.82 -4.82 -3.39
CA GLY A 51 -13.54 -4.16 -3.20
C GLY A 51 -13.68 -2.71 -2.73
N MET A 52 -14.88 -2.30 -2.34
CA MET A 52 -15.14 -0.96 -1.80
C MET A 52 -15.23 -1.03 -0.28
N ALA A 53 -14.49 -0.15 0.41
CA ALA A 53 -14.61 0.00 1.84
C ALA A 53 -15.98 0.60 2.17
N PHE A 54 -16.68 0.03 3.17
CA PHE A 54 -17.95 0.52 3.71
C PHE A 54 -19.14 0.58 2.74
N GLY A 55 -19.17 -0.20 1.65
CA GLY A 55 -20.33 -0.28 0.76
C GLY A 55 -20.62 0.99 -0.07
N PHE A 56 -19.66 1.90 -0.18
CA PHE A 56 -19.78 3.06 -1.05
C PHE A 56 -19.72 2.65 -2.52
N GLU A 57 -20.88 2.39 -3.14
CA GLU A 57 -20.98 2.13 -4.57
C GLU A 57 -21.09 3.46 -5.34
N PHE A 58 -19.95 3.98 -5.80
CA PHE A 58 -19.94 5.06 -6.78
C PHE A 58 -20.33 4.52 -8.15
N GLY A 59 -21.59 4.75 -8.58
CA GLY A 59 -22.00 4.56 -9.96
C GLY A 59 -21.86 3.13 -10.52
N LYS A 60 -22.36 2.10 -9.82
CA LYS A 60 -22.38 0.71 -10.28
C LYS A 60 -21.01 0.25 -10.84
N ASN A 61 -20.92 -0.09 -12.12
CA ASN A 61 -19.71 -0.63 -12.73
C ASN A 61 -18.57 0.40 -12.91
N ILE A 62 -18.88 1.69 -13.06
CA ILE A 62 -17.88 2.74 -13.30
C ILE A 62 -16.92 2.89 -12.10
N GLY A 63 -17.47 2.94 -10.88
CA GLY A 63 -16.65 3.01 -9.66
C GLY A 63 -15.76 1.79 -9.48
N LYS A 64 -16.24 0.60 -9.86
CA LYS A 64 -15.48 -0.64 -9.79
C LYS A 64 -14.35 -0.70 -10.81
N TYR A 65 -14.57 -0.25 -12.04
CA TYR A 65 -13.49 -0.08 -13.03
C TYR A 65 -12.43 0.91 -12.55
N PHE A 66 -12.86 2.07 -12.05
CA PHE A 66 -11.92 3.07 -11.52
C PHE A 66 -11.07 2.50 -10.39
N LEU A 67 -11.68 1.81 -9.44
CA LEU A 67 -10.97 1.17 -8.33
C LEU A 67 -9.99 0.10 -8.80
N SER A 68 -10.40 -0.73 -9.77
CA SER A 68 -9.53 -1.78 -10.33
C SER A 68 -8.35 -1.19 -11.09
N ILE A 69 -8.56 -0.12 -11.88
CA ILE A 69 -7.50 0.59 -12.58
C ILE A 69 -6.54 1.26 -11.56
N PHE A 70 -7.09 1.92 -10.55
CA PHE A 70 -6.28 2.52 -9.48
C PHE A 70 -5.40 1.47 -8.78
N ARG A 71 -5.94 0.30 -8.44
CA ARG A 71 -5.18 -0.82 -7.88
C ARG A 71 -4.07 -1.29 -8.82
N PHE A 72 -4.38 -1.39 -10.11
CA PHE A 72 -3.39 -1.79 -11.11
C PHE A 72 -2.21 -0.82 -11.17
N VAL A 73 -2.48 0.49 -11.18
CA VAL A 73 -1.45 1.54 -11.15
C VAL A 73 -0.66 1.50 -9.84
N ALA A 74 -1.34 1.36 -8.70
CA ALA A 74 -0.70 1.28 -7.39
C ALA A 74 0.24 0.05 -7.28
N ILE A 75 -0.19 -1.10 -7.79
CA ILE A 75 0.63 -2.32 -7.83
C ILE A 75 1.87 -2.11 -8.71
N GLY A 76 1.70 -1.49 -9.89
CA GLY A 76 2.82 -1.13 -10.76
C GLY A 76 3.83 -0.21 -10.07
N ALA A 77 3.36 0.81 -9.36
CA ALA A 77 4.19 1.72 -8.58
C ALA A 77 4.92 1.00 -7.42
N LEU A 78 4.21 0.13 -6.69
CA LEU A 78 4.80 -0.70 -5.62
C LEU A 78 5.87 -1.66 -6.15
N ALA A 79 5.61 -2.33 -7.27
CA ALA A 79 6.57 -3.24 -7.91
C ALA A 79 7.82 -2.48 -8.38
N TRP A 80 7.63 -1.32 -9.00
CA TRP A 80 8.72 -0.44 -9.38
C TRP A 80 9.54 0.00 -8.16
N TYR A 81 8.88 0.45 -7.09
CA TYR A 81 9.54 0.87 -5.86
C TYR A 81 10.31 -0.29 -5.21
N LEU A 82 9.70 -1.46 -5.08
CA LEU A 82 10.35 -2.67 -4.56
C LEU A 82 11.61 -3.02 -5.39
N SER A 83 11.55 -2.90 -6.72
CA SER A 83 12.70 -3.13 -7.60
C SER A 83 13.87 -2.16 -7.33
N LYS A 84 13.57 -0.92 -6.92
CA LYS A 84 14.58 0.05 -6.50
C LYS A 84 15.19 -0.32 -5.14
N LEU A 85 14.37 -0.82 -4.19
CA LEU A 85 14.85 -1.25 -2.88
C LEU A 85 15.83 -2.43 -2.96
N TRP A 86 15.70 -3.31 -3.95
CA TRP A 86 16.66 -4.42 -4.14
C TRP A 86 18.10 -3.94 -4.38
N LYS A 87 18.26 -2.75 -4.98
CA LYS A 87 19.54 -2.16 -5.34
C LYS A 87 20.11 -1.20 -4.28
N LYS A 88 19.31 -0.86 -3.25
CA LYS A 88 19.68 0.08 -2.21
C LYS A 88 20.15 -0.64 -0.94
N GLU A 89 20.99 0.03 -0.18
CA GLU A 89 21.36 -0.38 1.17
C GLU A 89 20.25 0.04 2.15
N VAL A 90 19.20 -0.77 2.19
CA VAL A 90 18.06 -0.61 3.10
C VAL A 90 17.93 -1.84 4.00
N PRO A 91 17.31 -1.73 5.19
CA PRO A 91 17.04 -2.88 6.04
C PRO A 91 16.29 -3.97 5.29
N PHE A 92 16.73 -5.21 5.45
CA PHE A 92 16.12 -6.36 4.76
C PHE A 92 14.65 -6.53 5.09
N GLY A 93 14.24 -6.31 6.34
CA GLY A 93 12.86 -6.39 6.77
C GLY A 93 11.95 -5.35 6.09
N LEU A 94 12.47 -4.17 5.73
CA LEU A 94 11.71 -3.18 4.94
C LEU A 94 11.35 -3.74 3.56
N VAL A 95 12.28 -4.45 2.93
CA VAL A 95 12.04 -5.11 1.62
C VAL A 95 10.97 -6.20 1.74
N ILE A 96 10.97 -6.96 2.85
CA ILE A 96 9.92 -7.96 3.14
C ILE A 96 8.57 -7.28 3.31
N CYS A 97 8.48 -6.18 4.04
CA CYS A 97 7.22 -5.45 4.21
C CYS A 97 6.61 -5.01 2.87
N PHE A 98 7.43 -4.44 1.98
CA PHE A 98 6.96 -4.06 0.64
C PHE A 98 6.59 -5.27 -0.22
N ALA A 99 7.27 -6.41 -0.07
CA ALA A 99 6.90 -7.64 -0.76
C ALA A 99 5.53 -8.18 -0.28
N LEU A 100 5.24 -8.13 1.02
CA LEU A 100 3.96 -8.50 1.59
C LEU A 100 2.82 -7.60 1.09
N ILE A 101 3.04 -6.28 1.09
CA ILE A 101 2.05 -5.31 0.60
C ILE A 101 1.77 -5.55 -0.90
N LEU A 102 2.81 -5.73 -1.70
CA LEU A 102 2.68 -5.98 -3.13
C LEU A 102 1.92 -7.30 -3.39
N ALA A 103 2.26 -8.37 -2.65
CA ALA A 103 1.61 -9.67 -2.80
C ALA A 103 0.12 -9.59 -2.47
N GLY A 104 -0.26 -8.97 -1.35
CA GLY A 104 -1.66 -8.83 -0.97
C GLY A 104 -2.45 -7.95 -1.95
N ALA A 105 -1.88 -6.81 -2.37
CA ALA A 105 -2.53 -5.96 -3.37
C ALA A 105 -2.75 -6.71 -4.70
N ALA A 106 -1.76 -7.50 -5.15
CA ALA A 106 -1.85 -8.31 -6.35
C ALA A 106 -2.89 -9.44 -6.22
N GLY A 107 -2.98 -10.10 -5.04
CA GLY A 107 -3.99 -11.14 -4.77
C GLY A 107 -5.41 -10.62 -4.96
N ASN A 108 -5.76 -9.51 -4.32
CA ASN A 108 -7.07 -8.89 -4.47
C ASN A 108 -7.34 -8.32 -5.87
N LEU A 109 -6.29 -7.92 -6.60
CA LEU A 109 -6.43 -7.53 -8.00
C LEU A 109 -6.73 -8.73 -8.90
N ILE A 110 -6.13 -9.89 -8.66
CA ILE A 110 -6.40 -11.14 -9.39
C ILE A 110 -7.88 -11.50 -9.30
N ASP A 111 -8.47 -11.45 -8.11
CA ASP A 111 -9.90 -11.70 -7.92
C ASP A 111 -10.72 -10.70 -8.73
N SER A 112 -10.45 -9.42 -8.59
CA SER A 112 -11.17 -8.34 -9.30
C SER A 112 -11.04 -8.48 -10.82
N ALA A 113 -9.89 -8.91 -11.32
CA ALA A 113 -9.63 -9.02 -12.75
C ALA A 113 -10.28 -10.26 -13.36
N PHE A 114 -10.21 -11.41 -12.69
CA PHE A 114 -10.48 -12.69 -13.32
C PHE A 114 -11.68 -13.45 -12.76
N TYR A 115 -12.06 -13.28 -11.49
CA TYR A 115 -13.10 -14.10 -10.87
C TYR A 115 -14.48 -13.92 -11.53
N GLY A 116 -14.76 -12.70 -12.03
CA GLY A 116 -15.95 -12.47 -12.85
C GLY A 116 -16.02 -13.31 -14.12
N LEU A 117 -14.87 -13.62 -14.72
CA LEU A 117 -14.78 -14.39 -15.97
C LEU A 117 -14.80 -15.91 -15.75
N ILE A 118 -14.15 -16.38 -14.66
CA ILE A 118 -13.84 -17.80 -14.46
C ILE A 118 -14.81 -18.53 -13.53
N PHE A 119 -15.67 -17.82 -12.79
CA PHE A 119 -16.68 -18.41 -11.92
C PHE A 119 -18.09 -17.97 -12.33
N ASN A 120 -19.09 -18.81 -12.04
CA ASN A 120 -20.49 -18.38 -12.03
C ASN A 120 -20.83 -17.67 -10.69
N GLU A 121 -22.08 -17.19 -10.57
CA GLU A 121 -22.58 -16.50 -9.38
C GLU A 121 -22.63 -17.44 -8.17
N SER A 122 -22.25 -16.94 -6.99
CA SER A 122 -22.28 -17.68 -5.71
C SER A 122 -23.60 -17.52 -4.95
N HIS A 123 -24.51 -16.67 -5.43
CA HIS A 123 -25.77 -16.40 -4.74
C HIS A 123 -26.73 -17.60 -4.84
N GLY A 124 -27.07 -18.19 -3.70
CA GLY A 124 -27.97 -19.34 -3.64
C GLY A 124 -27.42 -20.67 -4.16
N GLN A 125 -26.15 -20.73 -4.50
CA GLN A 125 -25.46 -21.92 -4.98
C GLN A 125 -23.95 -21.87 -4.68
N VAL A 126 -23.30 -23.02 -4.71
CA VAL A 126 -21.83 -23.10 -4.71
C VAL A 126 -21.34 -22.79 -6.13
N ALA A 127 -20.36 -21.89 -6.24
CA ALA A 127 -19.83 -21.51 -7.54
C ALA A 127 -19.00 -22.64 -8.18
N THR A 128 -19.03 -22.70 -9.50
CA THR A 128 -18.22 -23.62 -10.30
C THR A 128 -17.15 -22.86 -11.07
N LEU A 129 -15.98 -23.48 -11.19
CA LEU A 129 -14.87 -22.97 -11.98
C LEU A 129 -15.09 -23.30 -13.46
N PHE A 130 -14.91 -22.32 -14.35
CA PHE A 130 -15.10 -22.41 -15.79
C PHE A 130 -16.50 -22.96 -16.20
N PRO A 131 -17.58 -22.31 -15.76
CA PRO A 131 -18.94 -22.77 -16.07
C PRO A 131 -19.23 -22.69 -17.57
N SER A 132 -20.01 -23.66 -18.10
CA SER A 132 -20.37 -23.72 -19.52
C SER A 132 -21.18 -22.50 -20.02
N GLY A 133 -21.87 -21.81 -19.11
CA GLY A 133 -22.61 -20.57 -19.38
C GLY A 133 -21.79 -19.29 -19.35
N GLY A 134 -20.49 -19.38 -19.10
CA GLY A 134 -19.61 -18.21 -18.89
C GLY A 134 -19.59 -17.69 -17.45
N GLY A 135 -18.72 -16.73 -17.19
CA GLY A 135 -18.56 -16.14 -15.87
C GLY A 135 -19.69 -15.18 -15.49
N TYR A 136 -19.75 -14.83 -14.19
CA TYR A 136 -20.81 -13.95 -13.67
C TYR A 136 -20.61 -12.47 -14.03
N ASN A 137 -19.42 -12.08 -14.49
CA ASN A 137 -19.13 -10.68 -14.82
C ASN A 137 -17.98 -10.57 -15.84
N SER A 138 -17.66 -9.32 -16.23
CA SER A 138 -16.60 -8.99 -17.17
C SER A 138 -15.24 -8.81 -16.47
N PHE A 139 -14.18 -8.70 -17.27
CA PHE A 139 -12.82 -8.37 -16.81
C PHE A 139 -12.80 -7.11 -15.92
N LEU A 140 -12.07 -7.12 -14.82
CA LEU A 140 -11.99 -6.11 -13.77
C LEU A 140 -13.26 -5.90 -12.92
N LEU A 141 -14.31 -6.65 -13.16
CA LEU A 141 -15.55 -6.59 -12.41
C LEU A 141 -15.77 -7.81 -11.48
N GLY A 142 -14.75 -8.63 -11.28
CA GLY A 142 -14.76 -9.72 -10.30
C GLY A 142 -14.94 -9.21 -8.87
N LYS A 143 -15.48 -10.03 -7.98
CA LYS A 143 -15.61 -9.75 -6.55
C LYS A 143 -14.44 -10.39 -5.82
N VAL A 144 -13.90 -9.70 -4.80
CA VAL A 144 -12.86 -10.23 -3.91
C VAL A 144 -13.52 -11.24 -2.96
N VAL A 145 -12.87 -12.38 -2.74
CA VAL A 145 -13.33 -13.42 -1.81
C VAL A 145 -12.71 -13.19 -0.44
N ASP A 146 -13.55 -12.96 0.56
CA ASP A 146 -13.19 -12.81 1.96
C ASP A 146 -13.74 -14.01 2.76
N MET A 147 -13.02 -14.43 3.84
CA MET A 147 -13.40 -15.62 4.58
C MET A 147 -13.04 -15.61 6.06
N PHE A 148 -12.04 -14.87 6.51
CA PHE A 148 -11.62 -14.88 7.91
C PHE A 148 -12.44 -13.90 8.73
N TYR A 149 -13.18 -14.41 9.69
CA TYR A 149 -13.98 -13.63 10.62
C TYR A 149 -13.57 -13.93 12.06
N PHE A 150 -13.22 -12.88 12.80
CA PHE A 150 -12.80 -12.95 14.19
C PHE A 150 -13.67 -12.04 15.05
N PRO A 151 -14.86 -12.48 15.50
CA PRO A 151 -15.66 -11.73 16.46
C PRO A 151 -14.98 -11.74 17.83
N LEU A 152 -14.07 -10.77 18.06
CA LEU A 152 -13.26 -10.73 19.28
C LEU A 152 -14.09 -10.50 20.54
N ILE A 153 -15.13 -9.67 20.45
CA ILE A 153 -16.11 -9.47 21.51
C ILE A 153 -17.48 -9.50 20.87
N ASP A 154 -18.30 -10.46 21.24
CA ASP A 154 -19.71 -10.58 20.87
C ASP A 154 -20.53 -10.55 22.15
N THR A 155 -21.22 -9.42 22.39
CA THR A 155 -21.99 -9.16 23.60
C THR A 155 -23.11 -8.18 23.32
N HIS A 156 -23.88 -7.85 24.35
CA HIS A 156 -24.91 -6.82 24.29
C HIS A 156 -24.55 -5.67 25.24
N PHE A 157 -24.85 -4.44 24.84
CA PHE A 157 -24.74 -3.32 25.75
C PHE A 157 -25.65 -3.58 26.98
N PRO A 158 -25.20 -3.30 28.20
CA PRO A 158 -26.05 -3.38 29.38
C PRO A 158 -27.33 -2.54 29.19
N ALA A 159 -28.46 -3.03 29.67
CA ALA A 159 -29.75 -2.37 29.49
C ALA A 159 -29.78 -0.91 30.01
N TRP A 160 -28.91 -0.58 30.97
CA TRP A 160 -28.79 0.77 31.54
C TRP A 160 -27.95 1.74 30.68
N PHE A 161 -27.28 1.24 29.61
CA PHE A 161 -26.39 2.08 28.77
C PHE A 161 -27.25 3.07 27.95
N PRO A 162 -26.97 4.38 28.02
CA PRO A 162 -27.77 5.37 27.29
C PRO A 162 -27.63 5.17 25.77
N ILE A 163 -28.75 5.24 25.04
CA ILE A 163 -28.87 5.15 23.56
C ILE A 163 -28.75 3.73 23.02
N TRP A 164 -27.79 2.89 23.48
CA TRP A 164 -27.54 1.55 22.93
C TRP A 164 -27.87 0.40 23.87
N GLY A 165 -28.53 0.68 25.02
CA GLY A 165 -28.88 -0.36 25.99
C GLY A 165 -29.65 -1.52 25.37
N GLY A 166 -29.17 -2.74 25.58
CA GLY A 166 -29.73 -3.97 25.03
C GLY A 166 -29.41 -4.25 23.56
N GLN A 167 -28.74 -3.34 22.85
CA GLN A 167 -28.31 -3.59 21.47
C GLN A 167 -27.09 -4.51 21.43
N GLU A 168 -26.98 -5.28 20.35
CA GLU A 168 -25.82 -6.13 20.05
C GLU A 168 -24.56 -5.30 19.84
N PHE A 169 -23.49 -5.68 20.50
CA PHE A 169 -22.15 -5.10 20.35
C PHE A 169 -21.17 -6.18 19.90
N ILE A 170 -20.76 -6.11 18.63
CA ILE A 170 -19.69 -6.96 18.08
C ILE A 170 -18.47 -6.08 17.81
N PHE A 171 -17.39 -6.35 18.55
CA PHE A 171 -16.11 -5.72 18.27
C PHE A 171 -15.34 -6.54 17.24
N PHE A 172 -14.86 -5.87 16.17
CA PHE A 172 -14.19 -6.43 15.03
C PHE A 172 -15.11 -7.26 14.13
N ARG A 173 -15.94 -6.57 13.35
CA ARG A 173 -16.85 -7.17 12.34
C ARG A 173 -16.22 -7.48 10.97
N PRO A 174 -15.06 -6.90 10.55
CA PRO A 174 -14.56 -7.13 9.20
C PRO A 174 -14.25 -8.61 8.94
N VAL A 175 -14.72 -9.10 7.79
CA VAL A 175 -14.28 -10.35 7.19
C VAL A 175 -13.18 -10.01 6.20
N PHE A 176 -12.08 -10.76 6.21
CA PHE A 176 -10.90 -10.48 5.42
C PHE A 176 -10.24 -11.76 4.91
N ASN A 177 -9.19 -11.66 4.10
CA ASN A 177 -8.47 -12.76 3.49
C ASN A 177 -6.95 -12.70 3.76
N ILE A 178 -6.17 -13.65 3.20
CA ILE A 178 -4.70 -13.68 3.34
C ILE A 178 -4.06 -12.43 2.72
N ALA A 179 -4.57 -11.96 1.58
CA ALA A 179 -4.06 -10.77 0.92
C ALA A 179 -4.19 -9.52 1.81
N ASP A 180 -5.35 -9.31 2.47
CA ASP A 180 -5.58 -8.20 3.39
C ASP A 180 -4.69 -8.29 4.63
N SER A 181 -4.52 -9.50 5.18
CA SER A 181 -3.60 -9.78 6.28
C SER A 181 -2.17 -9.41 5.92
N SER A 182 -1.74 -9.79 4.73
CA SER A 182 -0.41 -9.51 4.20
C SER A 182 -0.14 -8.01 4.04
N ILE A 183 -1.11 -7.26 3.50
CA ILE A 183 -1.05 -5.79 3.40
C ILE A 183 -0.95 -5.18 4.80
N SER A 184 -1.84 -5.58 5.71
CA SER A 184 -1.92 -5.03 7.06
C SER A 184 -0.63 -5.27 7.85
N VAL A 185 -0.10 -6.50 7.83
CA VAL A 185 1.17 -6.84 8.47
C VAL A 185 2.32 -6.02 7.87
N GLY A 186 2.39 -5.91 6.56
CA GLY A 186 3.41 -5.12 5.89
C GLY A 186 3.39 -3.64 6.29
N ILE A 187 2.21 -3.02 6.28
CA ILE A 187 2.01 -1.60 6.66
C ILE A 187 2.35 -1.37 8.13
N VAL A 188 1.79 -2.18 9.03
CA VAL A 188 2.01 -2.06 10.48
C VAL A 188 3.49 -2.25 10.81
N ALA A 189 4.16 -3.22 10.20
CA ALA A 189 5.59 -3.44 10.40
C ALA A 189 6.44 -2.26 9.90
N ILE A 190 6.10 -1.65 8.77
CA ILE A 190 6.77 -0.42 8.30
C ILE A 190 6.61 0.69 9.33
N PHE A 191 5.39 0.91 9.82
CA PHE A 191 5.10 1.99 10.75
C PHE A 191 5.80 1.81 12.10
N ILE A 192 5.86 0.58 12.62
CA ILE A 192 6.49 0.31 13.92
C ILE A 192 8.01 0.32 13.82
N PHE A 193 8.59 -0.36 12.80
CA PHE A 193 10.02 -0.66 12.78
C PHE A 193 10.83 0.19 11.80
N TYR A 194 10.19 0.82 10.80
CA TYR A 194 10.91 1.47 9.70
C TYR A 194 10.50 2.91 9.43
N ARG A 195 9.64 3.53 10.27
CA ARG A 195 9.20 4.92 10.09
C ARG A 195 10.39 5.89 10.03
N GLN A 196 11.40 5.71 10.89
CA GLN A 196 12.58 6.56 10.93
C GLN A 196 13.36 6.55 9.62
N HIS A 197 13.38 5.42 8.90
CA HIS A 197 14.03 5.34 7.59
C HIS A 197 13.49 6.35 6.56
N PHE A 198 12.28 6.85 6.75
CA PHE A 198 11.67 7.87 5.89
C PHE A 198 11.86 9.28 6.42
N ASP A 199 12.13 9.46 7.70
CA ASP A 199 12.38 10.77 8.33
C ASP A 199 13.80 11.25 8.06
N ASP A 200 14.80 10.39 8.19
CA ASP A 200 16.24 10.73 7.96
C ASP A 200 16.53 11.27 6.54
N LYS A 201 15.69 10.92 5.56
CA LYS A 201 15.83 11.44 4.18
C LYS A 201 15.34 12.87 3.99
N LYS A 202 14.62 13.44 4.95
CA LYS A 202 14.15 14.83 4.86
C LYS A 202 15.25 15.82 5.27
N GLU A 203 16.21 15.40 6.11
CA GLU A 203 17.29 16.27 6.58
C GLU A 203 18.42 16.42 5.57
N GLU A 204 18.65 15.46 4.67
CA GLU A 204 19.70 15.57 3.64
C GLU A 204 19.38 16.54 2.48
N VAL A 205 18.19 17.08 2.40
CA VAL A 205 17.75 17.92 1.26
C VAL A 205 17.88 19.42 1.53
N VAL A 206 18.25 19.85 2.76
CA VAL A 206 18.34 21.28 3.08
C VAL A 206 19.63 21.61 3.81
N VAL A 207 20.74 21.65 3.11
CA VAL A 207 21.83 22.55 3.43
C VAL A 207 22.24 23.26 2.13
N PRO A 208 21.84 24.51 1.90
CA PRO A 208 22.56 25.37 0.98
C PRO A 208 23.99 25.48 1.50
N GLN A 209 24.95 25.02 0.73
CA GLN A 209 26.35 25.39 1.01
C GLN A 209 26.41 26.91 1.07
N GLU A 210 26.64 27.47 2.26
CA GLU A 210 27.13 28.83 2.40
C GLU A 210 28.39 28.91 1.56
N VAL A 211 28.30 29.66 0.48
CA VAL A 211 29.47 30.08 -0.29
C VAL A 211 30.32 30.90 0.67
N ASP A 212 31.39 30.31 1.16
CA ASP A 212 32.44 30.98 1.94
C ASP A 212 33.05 32.05 1.05
N MET A 213 32.47 33.26 1.10
CA MET A 213 33.06 34.46 0.51
C MET A 213 34.18 34.92 1.45
N LYS A 214 35.25 34.16 1.54
CA LYS A 214 36.51 34.66 2.01
C LYS A 214 37.13 35.48 0.88
N GLU A 215 36.96 36.79 1.03
CA GLU A 215 38.00 37.77 1.01
C GLU A 215 39.05 37.58 -0.11
N ASN A 216 38.73 38.05 -1.31
CA ASN A 216 39.74 38.55 -2.21
C ASN A 216 40.05 40.01 -1.79
N GLU A 217 40.93 40.18 -0.77
CA GLU A 217 41.65 41.42 -0.60
C GLU A 217 42.56 41.63 -1.80
N VAL A 218 42.15 42.55 -2.67
CA VAL A 218 42.99 43.09 -3.73
C VAL A 218 44.04 43.99 -3.07
N PRO A 219 45.35 43.71 -3.16
CA PRO A 219 46.37 44.63 -2.63
C PRO A 219 46.33 45.93 -3.43
N LEU A 220 46.10 47.02 -2.72
CA LEU A 220 46.23 48.37 -3.27
C LEU A 220 47.67 48.57 -3.76
N ARG A 221 47.87 48.70 -5.06
CA ARG A 221 49.10 49.15 -5.67
C ARG A 221 49.26 50.65 -5.36
N GLU A 222 50.27 50.97 -4.52
CA GLU A 222 50.77 52.33 -4.36
C GLU A 222 51.43 52.74 -5.67
N GLU A 223 50.86 53.73 -6.36
CA GLU A 223 51.53 54.45 -7.43
C GLU A 223 52.47 55.48 -6.88
N PRO A 224 53.72 55.59 -7.36
CA PRO A 224 54.67 56.57 -6.87
C PRO A 224 54.25 57.96 -7.36
N VAL A 225 54.17 58.90 -6.38
CA VAL A 225 53.96 60.34 -6.64
C VAL A 225 55.20 60.88 -7.32
N ASN A 226 55.11 61.24 -8.58
CA ASN A 226 56.11 62.07 -9.29
C ASN A 226 55.93 63.52 -8.89
N VAL A 227 56.91 64.01 -8.06
CA VAL A 227 57.12 65.45 -7.81
C VAL A 227 57.74 66.05 -9.05
N VAL A 228 57.01 66.91 -9.75
CA VAL A 228 57.56 67.76 -10.81
C VAL A 228 57.82 69.10 -10.22
N GLU A 229 59.13 69.44 -10.11
CA GLU A 229 59.65 70.76 -9.74
C GLU A 229 59.25 71.81 -10.79
N GLU A 230 58.75 72.92 -10.27
CA GLU A 230 58.42 74.16 -10.97
C GLU A 230 59.68 74.94 -11.27
N HIS A 231 60.01 75.13 -12.51
CA HIS A 231 61.03 76.13 -12.91
C HIS A 231 60.36 77.23 -13.74
N SER A 232 60.25 78.38 -13.03
CA SER A 232 59.96 79.67 -13.55
C SER A 232 61.05 80.18 -14.52
N LYS A 233 60.72 80.78 -15.60
CA LYS A 233 61.39 81.92 -16.25
C LYS A 233 60.43 82.61 -17.21
N GLU A 234 59.95 83.74 -16.78
CA GLU A 234 60.19 85.08 -17.32
C GLU A 234 60.56 85.10 -18.82
N THR A 235 59.77 85.81 -19.62
CA THR A 235 60.12 87.12 -20.17
C THR A 235 59.00 87.64 -21.06
N MET A 236 58.69 88.94 -20.82
CA MET A 236 57.97 89.83 -21.75
C MET A 236 58.84 90.16 -23.00
N PRO A 237 58.37 90.95 -24.00
CA PRO A 237 57.39 92.05 -23.91
C PRO A 237 56.05 91.79 -24.65
#